data_26fef3e1a57985665202807716ae4507
#
_entry.id   26fef3e1a57985665202807716ae4507
#
_cell.length_a   1.000
_cell.length_b   1.000
_cell.length_c   1.000
_cell.angle_alpha   90.00
_cell.angle_beta   90.00
_cell.angle_gamma   90.00
#
_symmetry.space_group_name_H-M   'P 1'
#
loop_
_entity.id
_entity.type
_entity.pdbx_description
1 polymer ?
#
loop_
_entity_poly.entity_id
_entity_poly.type
_entity_poly.pdbx_seq_one_letter_code
_entity_poly.pdbx_strand_id
1 'polypeptide(L)'
;MKKHLAVLSALVAASLALAGCGGVDAGGAAEQPANPADLKAEISYGVWGENVAEATKQVVADFNKTYPNVKVNVQVTPYKSYWTKLQTQASSGTMPDVLWMNGPNFQLYAANGKLAPITGLVDAGKIDPANYPQALDTLYTYDGVRYGVPKDYDTIAVFYNKKLFAEAGVSEPTPEWTVDQFTQAAKDIRAKLKSKDVFGVTATLVDGGQQTYYDTIAAAGGHIISPDGKKSGFDTPEAVRGLQVWADLIAADAMPSLEQDADTPALNRFTSGRAAMFWTGSWDTKLIADSPIAADVAVAPLPRDKRQATIIHGLANAISADTKNKAAAEAFLTYLSSSEAAVTFSKLSGVISAHKGTQDSFLAVLPDADLKVFLDGAENYAVPYPVSKNSSAWGKFEPELLPDAFSGAKPVAEVAKAMADEMNKALEKE
;
A
#
# COMPACT_ATOMS: atom_id res chain seq x y z
N MET A 1 -27.94 -43.17 -78.15
CA MET A 1 -29.14 -42.30 -78.27
C MET A 1 -29.26 -41.41 -77.07
N LYS A 2 -29.17 -40.11 -77.31
CA LYS A 2 -29.94 -39.04 -76.67
C LYS A 2 -29.94 -38.99 -75.13
N LYS A 3 -29.73 -37.94 -74.37
CA LYS A 3 -29.74 -36.49 -74.66
C LYS A 3 -29.16 -35.77 -73.39
N HIS A 4 -28.57 -34.64 -73.63
CA HIS A 4 -28.16 -33.58 -72.71
C HIS A 4 -29.15 -33.26 -71.58
N LEU A 5 -28.64 -32.81 -70.39
CA LEU A 5 -28.97 -31.50 -69.89
C LEU A 5 -27.99 -31.05 -68.77
N ALA A 6 -27.44 -29.89 -68.93
CA ALA A 6 -26.61 -29.19 -67.97
C ALA A 6 -27.50 -28.47 -66.92
N VAL A 7 -27.11 -28.47 -65.68
CA VAL A 7 -27.62 -27.50 -64.69
C VAL A 7 -26.48 -27.02 -63.82
N LEU A 8 -26.48 -25.71 -63.68
CA LEU A 8 -25.56 -24.75 -63.06
C LEU A 8 -25.06 -25.13 -61.64
N SER A 9 -23.81 -24.80 -61.46
CA SER A 9 -23.07 -24.74 -60.19
C SER A 9 -23.59 -23.60 -59.32
N ALA A 10 -23.78 -23.87 -58.03
CA ALA A 10 -23.80 -22.87 -56.97
C ALA A 10 -22.75 -23.28 -55.94
N LEU A 11 -21.60 -22.59 -55.96
CA LEU A 11 -20.59 -22.64 -54.90
C LEU A 11 -21.14 -21.94 -53.67
N VAL A 12 -21.35 -22.68 -52.60
CA VAL A 12 -21.47 -22.14 -51.26
C VAL A 12 -20.12 -22.32 -50.57
N ALA A 13 -19.37 -21.25 -50.44
CA ALA A 13 -18.15 -21.18 -49.63
C ALA A 13 -18.56 -21.18 -48.16
N ALA A 14 -18.42 -22.31 -47.48
CA ALA A 14 -18.51 -22.39 -46.02
C ALA A 14 -17.17 -21.96 -45.44
N SER A 15 -17.13 -20.75 -44.91
CA SER A 15 -16.02 -20.25 -44.11
C SER A 15 -16.01 -20.95 -42.77
N LEU A 16 -15.09 -21.90 -42.56
CA LEU A 16 -14.76 -22.44 -41.26
C LEU A 16 -14.03 -21.32 -40.47
N ALA A 17 -14.73 -20.73 -39.51
CA ALA A 17 -14.10 -19.94 -38.46
C ALA A 17 -13.37 -20.90 -37.51
N LEU A 18 -12.03 -20.90 -37.55
CA LEU A 18 -11.21 -21.50 -36.50
C LEU A 18 -11.49 -20.70 -35.23
N ALA A 19 -12.09 -21.36 -34.25
CA ALA A 19 -12.10 -20.89 -32.89
C ALA A 19 -10.66 -20.95 -32.37
N GLY A 20 -9.99 -19.78 -32.36
CA GLY A 20 -8.70 -19.57 -31.73
C GLY A 20 -8.84 -19.60 -30.21
N CYS A 21 -7.88 -20.23 -29.58
CA CYS A 21 -7.66 -20.36 -28.15
C CYS A 21 -7.86 -19.02 -27.39
N GLY A 22 -8.41 -19.15 -26.17
CA GLY A 22 -8.68 -18.06 -25.26
C GLY A 22 -7.47 -17.22 -24.93
N GLY A 23 -7.28 -16.14 -25.66
CA GLY A 23 -6.58 -14.95 -25.19
C GLY A 23 -7.54 -14.18 -24.29
N VAL A 24 -7.05 -13.74 -23.15
CA VAL A 24 -7.76 -12.76 -22.32
C VAL A 24 -8.02 -11.58 -23.23
N ASP A 25 -9.30 -11.30 -23.48
CA ASP A 25 -9.71 -10.19 -24.31
C ASP A 25 -9.22 -8.91 -23.60
N ALA A 26 -8.20 -8.26 -24.15
CA ALA A 26 -7.71 -6.98 -23.66
C ALA A 26 -8.78 -5.95 -23.99
N GLY A 27 -9.86 -5.96 -23.18
CA GLY A 27 -11.11 -5.28 -23.43
C GLY A 27 -10.88 -3.81 -23.78
N GLY A 28 -11.29 -3.43 -25.01
CA GLY A 28 -11.26 -2.04 -25.44
C GLY A 28 -11.99 -1.14 -24.43
N ALA A 29 -11.61 0.14 -24.38
CA ALA A 29 -12.31 1.13 -23.57
C ALA A 29 -13.79 1.18 -23.96
N ALA A 30 -14.67 1.34 -22.97
CA ALA A 30 -16.09 1.50 -23.23
C ALA A 30 -16.34 2.80 -24.02
N GLU A 31 -17.32 2.74 -24.91
CA GLU A 31 -17.77 3.95 -25.63
C GLU A 31 -18.36 4.94 -24.64
N GLN A 32 -17.83 6.17 -24.67
CA GLN A 32 -18.30 7.27 -23.83
C GLN A 32 -19.20 8.17 -24.65
N PRO A 33 -20.29 8.71 -24.09
CA PRO A 33 -21.09 9.72 -24.79
C PRO A 33 -20.27 10.97 -25.09
N ALA A 34 -20.55 11.62 -26.21
CA ALA A 34 -19.85 12.84 -26.62
C ALA A 34 -20.00 13.99 -25.60
N ASN A 35 -21.13 14.04 -24.89
CA ASN A 35 -21.36 14.95 -23.78
C ASN A 35 -21.34 14.16 -22.47
N PRO A 36 -20.41 14.43 -21.54
CA PRO A 36 -20.35 13.76 -20.24
C PRO A 36 -21.65 13.80 -19.43
N ALA A 37 -22.46 14.84 -19.58
CA ALA A 37 -23.75 14.95 -18.91
C ALA A 37 -24.78 13.92 -19.38
N ASP A 38 -24.58 13.30 -20.54
CA ASP A 38 -25.48 12.25 -21.05
C ASP A 38 -25.21 10.88 -20.41
N LEU A 39 -24.05 10.71 -19.77
CA LEU A 39 -23.71 9.50 -19.02
C LEU A 39 -24.51 9.45 -17.72
N LYS A 40 -25.43 8.50 -17.60
CA LYS A 40 -26.29 8.30 -16.43
C LYS A 40 -26.01 6.94 -15.84
N ALA A 41 -25.56 6.91 -14.59
CA ALA A 41 -25.27 5.67 -13.88
C ALA A 41 -25.24 5.88 -12.36
N GLU A 42 -25.36 4.80 -11.63
CA GLU A 42 -25.04 4.75 -10.21
C GLU A 42 -23.94 3.70 -10.02
N ILE A 43 -22.79 4.13 -9.50
CA ILE A 43 -21.62 3.27 -9.25
C ILE A 43 -21.24 3.32 -7.79
N SER A 44 -20.58 2.26 -7.33
CA SER A 44 -20.03 2.16 -5.98
C SER A 44 -18.51 2.31 -6.00
N TYR A 45 -17.96 3.00 -5.00
CA TYR A 45 -16.52 3.18 -4.82
C TYR A 45 -16.09 2.66 -3.45
N GLY A 46 -15.39 1.53 -3.42
CA GLY A 46 -14.91 0.85 -2.22
C GLY A 46 -13.55 1.38 -1.77
N VAL A 47 -13.49 1.94 -0.56
CA VAL A 47 -12.26 2.49 0.04
C VAL A 47 -12.14 2.06 1.49
N TRP A 48 -10.94 2.21 2.08
CA TRP A 48 -10.75 2.00 3.52
C TRP A 48 -10.22 3.23 4.22
N GLY A 49 -10.39 3.28 5.56
CA GLY A 49 -9.91 4.35 6.41
C GLY A 49 -10.88 5.53 6.49
N GLU A 50 -11.31 5.84 7.70
CA GLU A 50 -12.22 6.98 7.93
C GLU A 50 -11.54 8.33 7.70
N ASN A 51 -10.22 8.39 7.92
CA ASN A 51 -9.40 9.58 7.72
C ASN A 51 -9.37 10.09 6.26
N VAL A 52 -9.69 9.24 5.28
CA VAL A 52 -9.74 9.62 3.86
C VAL A 52 -11.16 9.89 3.35
N ALA A 53 -12.17 9.72 4.19
CA ALA A 53 -13.57 9.83 3.77
C ALA A 53 -13.91 11.23 3.22
N GLU A 54 -13.39 12.30 3.83
CA GLU A 54 -13.61 13.67 3.36
C GLU A 54 -12.90 13.93 2.03
N ALA A 55 -11.64 13.52 1.91
CA ALA A 55 -10.88 13.63 0.65
C ALA A 55 -11.60 12.89 -0.49
N THR A 56 -12.07 11.68 -0.22
CA THR A 56 -12.82 10.87 -1.20
C THR A 56 -14.13 11.55 -1.63
N LYS A 57 -14.90 12.11 -0.68
CA LYS A 57 -16.13 12.85 -0.98
C LYS A 57 -15.86 14.08 -1.84
N GLN A 58 -14.78 14.82 -1.55
CA GLN A 58 -14.42 16.00 -2.34
C GLN A 58 -14.04 15.62 -3.77
N VAL A 59 -13.23 14.58 -3.95
CA VAL A 59 -12.85 14.05 -5.28
C VAL A 59 -14.10 13.63 -6.07
N VAL A 60 -15.07 12.97 -5.44
CA VAL A 60 -16.35 12.63 -6.07
C VAL A 60 -17.14 13.90 -6.44
N ALA A 61 -17.19 14.90 -5.56
CA ALA A 61 -17.86 16.16 -5.85
C ALA A 61 -17.24 16.90 -7.04
N ASP A 62 -15.91 16.86 -7.16
CA ASP A 62 -15.19 17.47 -8.29
C ASP A 62 -15.44 16.69 -9.59
N PHE A 63 -15.42 15.36 -9.57
CA PHE A 63 -15.83 14.50 -10.69
C PHE A 63 -17.25 14.86 -11.18
N ASN A 64 -18.19 15.08 -10.28
CA ASN A 64 -19.58 15.38 -10.62
C ASN A 64 -19.79 16.76 -11.27
N LYS A 65 -18.78 17.65 -11.26
CA LYS A 65 -18.83 18.90 -12.05
C LYS A 65 -18.82 18.61 -13.55
N THR A 66 -18.11 17.54 -13.96
CA THR A 66 -18.04 17.08 -15.36
C THR A 66 -19.11 16.03 -15.67
N TYR A 67 -19.39 15.12 -14.73
CA TYR A 67 -20.35 14.02 -14.89
C TYR A 67 -21.52 14.14 -13.89
N PRO A 68 -22.41 15.16 -14.06
CA PRO A 68 -23.43 15.48 -13.06
C PRO A 68 -24.50 14.39 -12.87
N ASN A 69 -24.65 13.48 -13.83
CA ASN A 69 -25.64 12.41 -13.81
C ASN A 69 -25.06 11.04 -13.45
N VAL A 70 -23.76 10.97 -13.06
CA VAL A 70 -23.14 9.77 -12.49
C VAL A 70 -23.13 9.91 -10.97
N LYS A 71 -23.93 9.10 -10.30
CA LYS A 71 -23.92 9.03 -8.84
C LYS A 71 -22.83 8.05 -8.37
N VAL A 72 -21.91 8.50 -7.52
CA VAL A 72 -20.86 7.68 -6.92
C VAL A 72 -21.15 7.45 -5.45
N ASN A 73 -21.45 6.21 -5.06
CA ASN A 73 -21.68 5.81 -3.67
C ASN A 73 -20.36 5.35 -3.03
N VAL A 74 -19.77 6.20 -2.22
CA VAL A 74 -18.54 5.87 -1.47
C VAL A 74 -18.85 4.89 -0.33
N GLN A 75 -18.18 3.75 -0.33
CA GLN A 75 -18.28 2.70 0.69
C GLN A 75 -16.99 2.65 1.50
N VAL A 76 -16.96 3.34 2.64
CA VAL A 76 -15.83 3.30 3.56
C VAL A 76 -15.93 2.05 4.43
N THR A 77 -14.86 1.26 4.50
CA THR A 77 -14.76 0.06 5.34
C THR A 77 -13.48 0.15 6.18
N PRO A 78 -13.50 -0.15 7.49
CA PRO A 78 -12.28 -0.23 8.28
C PRO A 78 -11.29 -1.22 7.66
N TYR A 79 -9.99 -0.87 7.64
CA TYR A 79 -8.96 -1.66 6.96
C TYR A 79 -8.95 -3.13 7.37
N LYS A 80 -9.05 -3.41 8.67
CA LYS A 80 -9.08 -4.79 9.21
C LYS A 80 -10.21 -5.66 8.63
N SER A 81 -11.33 -5.06 8.21
CA SER A 81 -12.49 -5.76 7.67
C SER A 81 -12.59 -5.69 6.15
N TYR A 82 -11.81 -4.82 5.52
CA TYR A 82 -11.94 -4.54 4.09
C TYR A 82 -11.69 -5.79 3.24
N TRP A 83 -10.60 -6.48 3.48
CA TRP A 83 -10.20 -7.65 2.66
C TRP A 83 -11.15 -8.83 2.85
N THR A 84 -11.59 -9.11 4.08
CA THR A 84 -12.59 -10.16 4.34
C THR A 84 -13.92 -9.88 3.64
N LYS A 85 -14.37 -8.62 3.72
CA LYS A 85 -15.57 -8.17 3.01
C LYS A 85 -15.41 -8.28 1.49
N LEU A 86 -14.29 -7.78 0.97
CA LEU A 86 -14.01 -7.79 -0.47
C LEU A 86 -13.93 -9.22 -1.03
N GLN A 87 -13.33 -10.16 -0.30
CA GLN A 87 -13.27 -11.58 -0.67
C GLN A 87 -14.66 -12.21 -0.76
N THR A 88 -15.53 -11.90 0.20
CA THR A 88 -16.94 -12.34 0.18
C THR A 88 -17.67 -11.76 -1.03
N GLN A 89 -17.49 -10.48 -1.29
CA GLN A 89 -18.08 -9.78 -2.43
C GLN A 89 -17.55 -10.31 -3.78
N ALA A 90 -16.25 -10.63 -3.88
CA ALA A 90 -15.66 -11.24 -5.06
C ALA A 90 -16.25 -12.62 -5.37
N SER A 91 -16.55 -13.39 -4.32
CA SER A 91 -17.17 -14.72 -4.47
C SER A 91 -18.62 -14.64 -4.92
N SER A 92 -19.34 -13.58 -4.54
CA SER A 92 -20.76 -13.35 -4.89
C SER A 92 -20.99 -12.46 -6.10
N GLY A 93 -19.94 -11.91 -6.74
CA GLY A 93 -20.06 -10.98 -7.87
C GLY A 93 -20.67 -9.64 -7.48
N THR A 94 -20.42 -9.18 -6.25
CA THR A 94 -20.97 -7.93 -5.68
C THR A 94 -19.89 -6.96 -5.21
N MET A 95 -18.68 -7.05 -5.80
CA MET A 95 -17.62 -6.09 -5.54
C MET A 95 -18.04 -4.67 -5.92
N PRO A 96 -17.49 -3.63 -5.24
CA PRO A 96 -17.68 -2.25 -5.70
C PRO A 96 -17.24 -2.09 -7.16
N ASP A 97 -17.91 -1.23 -7.93
CA ASP A 97 -17.59 -0.99 -9.34
C ASP A 97 -16.16 -0.46 -9.51
N VAL A 98 -15.75 0.48 -8.64
CA VAL A 98 -14.38 0.97 -8.52
C VAL A 98 -13.92 0.74 -7.08
N LEU A 99 -12.67 0.34 -6.88
CA LEU A 99 -12.18 -0.04 -5.57
C LEU A 99 -10.69 0.25 -5.39
N TRP A 100 -10.28 0.42 -4.13
CA TRP A 100 -8.88 0.46 -3.78
C TRP A 100 -8.30 -0.95 -3.74
N MET A 101 -7.09 -1.07 -4.29
CA MET A 101 -6.32 -2.30 -4.30
C MET A 101 -4.92 -2.03 -3.77
N ASN A 102 -4.38 -2.99 -2.99
CA ASN A 102 -3.00 -2.95 -2.54
C ASN A 102 -2.18 -4.08 -3.18
N GLY A 103 -0.86 -3.94 -3.15
CA GLY A 103 0.08 -4.91 -3.73
C GLY A 103 -0.11 -6.35 -3.23
N PRO A 104 -0.21 -6.61 -1.90
CA PRO A 104 -0.36 -7.96 -1.34
C PRO A 104 -1.56 -8.75 -1.87
N ASN A 105 -2.65 -8.08 -2.22
CA ASN A 105 -3.87 -8.73 -2.67
C ASN A 105 -4.06 -8.67 -4.20
N PHE A 106 -3.37 -7.75 -4.87
CA PHE A 106 -3.59 -7.48 -6.29
C PHE A 106 -3.50 -8.72 -7.17
N GLN A 107 -2.40 -9.48 -7.07
CA GLN A 107 -2.18 -10.62 -7.96
C GLN A 107 -3.25 -11.69 -7.81
N LEU A 108 -3.73 -11.94 -6.58
CA LEU A 108 -4.82 -12.89 -6.32
C LEU A 108 -6.09 -12.49 -7.07
N TYR A 109 -6.48 -11.21 -7.01
CA TYR A 109 -7.70 -10.73 -7.66
C TYR A 109 -7.57 -10.67 -9.18
N ALA A 110 -6.42 -10.22 -9.70
CA ALA A 110 -6.15 -10.19 -11.12
C ALA A 110 -6.12 -11.60 -11.74
N ALA A 111 -5.37 -12.54 -11.12
CA ALA A 111 -5.26 -13.93 -11.59
C ALA A 111 -6.60 -14.68 -11.59
N ASN A 112 -7.53 -14.32 -10.71
CA ASN A 112 -8.87 -14.91 -10.62
C ASN A 112 -9.92 -14.15 -11.45
N GLY A 113 -9.51 -13.21 -12.33
CA GLY A 113 -10.40 -12.47 -13.21
C GLY A 113 -11.41 -11.59 -12.47
N LYS A 114 -11.05 -11.09 -11.27
CA LYS A 114 -11.93 -10.24 -10.46
C LYS A 114 -11.76 -8.76 -10.74
N LEU A 115 -10.70 -8.39 -11.45
CA LEU A 115 -10.44 -7.02 -11.89
C LEU A 115 -10.60 -6.91 -13.40
N ALA A 116 -11.12 -5.78 -13.87
CA ALA A 116 -11.22 -5.48 -15.29
C ALA A 116 -9.87 -4.91 -15.79
N PRO A 117 -9.38 -5.35 -16.97
CA PRO A 117 -8.24 -4.73 -17.63
C PRO A 117 -8.50 -3.25 -17.93
N ILE A 118 -7.47 -2.41 -17.71
CA ILE A 118 -7.52 -0.99 -18.05
C ILE A 118 -6.65 -0.63 -19.26
N THR A 119 -6.07 -1.63 -19.95
CA THR A 119 -5.21 -1.44 -21.12
C THR A 119 -5.91 -0.61 -22.19
N GLY A 120 -7.21 -0.84 -22.42
CA GLY A 120 -7.98 -0.05 -23.38
C GLY A 120 -8.06 1.46 -23.06
N LEU A 121 -8.00 1.84 -21.78
CA LEU A 121 -7.93 3.26 -21.38
C LEU A 121 -6.55 3.86 -21.66
N VAL A 122 -5.50 3.06 -21.49
CA VAL A 122 -4.12 3.45 -21.82
C VAL A 122 -3.96 3.60 -23.32
N ASP A 123 -4.40 2.63 -24.11
CA ASP A 123 -4.33 2.64 -25.58
C ASP A 123 -5.13 3.79 -26.20
N ALA A 124 -6.23 4.18 -25.56
CA ALA A 124 -7.04 5.34 -25.94
C ALA A 124 -6.44 6.68 -25.46
N GLY A 125 -5.27 6.68 -24.79
CA GLY A 125 -4.63 7.88 -24.27
C GLY A 125 -5.39 8.58 -23.13
N LYS A 126 -6.33 7.89 -22.49
CA LYS A 126 -7.10 8.43 -21.36
C LYS A 126 -6.35 8.35 -20.05
N ILE A 127 -5.44 7.38 -19.92
CA ILE A 127 -4.54 7.18 -18.79
C ILE A 127 -3.14 7.05 -19.35
N ASP A 128 -2.21 7.88 -18.87
CA ASP A 128 -0.81 7.81 -19.27
C ASP A 128 0.04 7.19 -18.13
N PRO A 129 0.56 5.95 -18.30
CA PRO A 129 1.42 5.30 -17.31
C PRO A 129 2.71 6.07 -17.02
N ALA A 130 3.19 6.94 -17.94
CA ALA A 130 4.38 7.75 -17.71
C ALA A 130 4.21 8.76 -16.56
N ASN A 131 2.98 9.07 -16.18
CA ASN A 131 2.67 9.93 -15.04
C ASN A 131 2.94 9.28 -13.67
N TYR A 132 3.32 8.01 -13.62
CA TYR A 132 3.52 7.26 -12.38
C TYR A 132 4.95 6.72 -12.26
N PRO A 133 5.46 6.46 -11.05
CA PRO A 133 6.69 5.68 -10.87
C PRO A 133 6.54 4.29 -11.50
N GLN A 134 7.55 3.86 -12.27
CA GLN A 134 7.49 2.58 -12.98
C GLN A 134 7.29 1.38 -12.04
N ALA A 135 7.89 1.43 -10.84
CA ALA A 135 7.73 0.37 -9.84
C ALA A 135 6.26 0.18 -9.43
N LEU A 136 5.51 1.28 -9.28
CA LEU A 136 4.08 1.23 -8.93
C LEU A 136 3.21 0.79 -10.12
N ASP A 137 3.53 1.24 -11.35
CA ASP A 137 2.83 0.79 -12.56
C ASP A 137 3.01 -0.72 -12.75
N THR A 138 4.24 -1.22 -12.54
CA THR A 138 4.55 -2.65 -12.61
C THR A 138 3.82 -3.46 -11.54
N LEU A 139 3.67 -2.91 -10.32
CA LEU A 139 2.98 -3.58 -9.21
C LEU A 139 1.52 -3.93 -9.55
N TYR A 140 0.86 -3.09 -10.37
CA TYR A 140 -0.55 -3.28 -10.78
C TYR A 140 -0.71 -3.82 -12.21
N THR A 141 0.35 -4.45 -12.70
CA THR A 141 0.37 -5.22 -13.96
C THR A 141 0.50 -6.71 -13.64
N TYR A 142 -0.38 -7.53 -14.17
CA TYR A 142 -0.36 -8.98 -14.04
C TYR A 142 -0.35 -9.61 -15.43
N ASP A 143 0.60 -10.52 -15.70
CA ASP A 143 0.79 -11.20 -16.99
C ASP A 143 0.79 -10.25 -18.20
N GLY A 144 1.46 -9.09 -18.02
CA GLY A 144 1.57 -8.05 -19.06
C GLY A 144 0.33 -7.16 -19.23
N VAL A 145 -0.74 -7.39 -18.47
CA VAL A 145 -2.00 -6.65 -18.52
C VAL A 145 -2.12 -5.73 -17.32
N ARG A 146 -2.46 -4.45 -17.53
CA ARG A 146 -2.73 -3.48 -16.46
C ARG A 146 -4.15 -3.57 -15.95
N TYR A 147 -4.31 -3.54 -14.62
CA TYR A 147 -5.61 -3.61 -13.93
C TYR A 147 -5.85 -2.47 -12.95
N GLY A 148 -4.82 -1.71 -12.59
CA GLY A 148 -4.94 -0.62 -11.63
C GLY A 148 -4.16 0.61 -12.04
N VAL A 149 -4.64 1.77 -11.59
CA VAL A 149 -3.96 3.06 -11.69
C VAL A 149 -3.38 3.40 -10.33
N PRO A 150 -2.05 3.54 -10.20
CA PRO A 150 -1.47 3.99 -8.94
C PRO A 150 -2.08 5.32 -8.48
N LYS A 151 -2.50 5.41 -7.22
CA LYS A 151 -3.12 6.63 -6.68
C LYS A 151 -2.22 7.36 -5.69
N ASP A 152 -1.53 6.61 -4.87
CA ASP A 152 -0.58 7.10 -3.88
C ASP A 152 0.54 6.07 -3.67
N TYR A 153 1.55 6.47 -2.93
CA TYR A 153 2.55 5.58 -2.38
C TYR A 153 2.96 6.05 -0.99
N ASP A 154 3.64 5.18 -0.31
CA ASP A 154 4.18 5.44 1.01
C ASP A 154 5.61 4.90 1.13
N THR A 155 6.38 5.52 1.98
CA THR A 155 7.64 5.04 2.52
C THR A 155 7.63 5.24 4.02
N ILE A 156 8.61 4.70 4.69
CA ILE A 156 8.69 4.69 6.15
C ILE A 156 9.79 5.64 6.60
N ALA A 157 9.55 6.33 7.71
CA ALA A 157 10.49 7.23 8.35
C ALA A 157 10.29 7.25 9.87
N VAL A 158 11.07 8.02 10.57
CA VAL A 158 10.92 8.24 12.01
C VAL A 158 10.44 9.66 12.26
N PHE A 159 9.18 9.81 12.69
CA PHE A 159 8.75 11.05 13.30
C PHE A 159 9.32 11.14 14.71
N TYR A 160 9.83 12.31 15.11
CA TYR A 160 10.35 12.50 16.45
C TYR A 160 9.92 13.85 17.05
N ASN A 161 9.81 13.85 18.38
CA ASN A 161 9.43 15.04 19.15
C ASN A 161 10.69 15.75 19.65
N LYS A 162 11.05 16.87 19.03
CA LYS A 162 12.23 17.71 19.35
C LYS A 162 12.28 18.10 20.84
N LYS A 163 11.12 18.43 21.42
CA LYS A 163 11.02 18.82 22.81
C LYS A 163 11.38 17.70 23.77
N LEU A 164 10.96 16.47 23.50
CA LEU A 164 11.30 15.29 24.32
C LEU A 164 12.78 14.91 24.19
N PHE A 165 13.37 15.07 23.00
CA PHE A 165 14.82 14.91 22.81
C PHE A 165 15.62 15.93 23.64
N ALA A 166 15.26 17.21 23.55
CA ALA A 166 15.89 18.27 24.33
C ALA A 166 15.73 18.05 25.85
N GLU A 167 14.55 17.65 26.31
CA GLU A 167 14.26 17.37 27.70
C GLU A 167 15.06 16.18 28.24
N ALA A 168 15.25 15.15 27.43
CA ALA A 168 16.08 13.99 27.77
C ALA A 168 17.58 14.29 27.68
N GLY A 169 17.99 15.39 27.05
CA GLY A 169 19.38 15.71 26.77
C GLY A 169 20.02 14.76 25.78
N VAL A 170 19.22 14.22 24.84
CA VAL A 170 19.66 13.32 23.77
C VAL A 170 19.73 14.12 22.46
N SER A 171 20.77 13.89 21.67
CA SER A 171 20.92 14.55 20.38
C SER A 171 19.86 14.10 19.39
N GLU A 172 19.31 15.02 18.61
CA GLU A 172 18.36 14.72 17.55
C GLU A 172 18.97 13.80 16.48
N PRO A 173 18.14 12.99 15.77
CA PRO A 173 18.60 12.16 14.66
C PRO A 173 19.28 12.98 13.58
N THR A 174 20.35 12.43 12.97
CA THR A 174 21.00 12.97 11.77
C THR A 174 20.61 12.15 10.53
N PRO A 175 20.76 12.67 9.31
CA PRO A 175 20.48 11.90 8.11
C PRO A 175 21.28 10.59 7.99
N GLU A 176 22.45 10.52 8.64
CA GLU A 176 23.39 9.37 8.57
C GLU A 176 23.35 8.46 9.80
N TRP A 177 22.37 8.62 10.70
CA TRP A 177 22.32 7.84 11.92
C TRP A 177 22.17 6.34 11.67
N THR A 178 22.62 5.54 12.65
CA THR A 178 22.61 4.09 12.55
C THR A 178 21.56 3.45 13.45
N VAL A 179 21.25 2.16 13.22
CA VAL A 179 20.38 1.36 14.09
C VAL A 179 20.88 1.35 15.53
N ASP A 180 22.21 1.30 15.74
CA ASP A 180 22.78 1.34 17.09
C ASP A 180 22.53 2.71 17.76
N GLN A 181 22.68 3.82 17.03
CA GLN A 181 22.36 5.17 17.54
C GLN A 181 20.88 5.34 17.85
N PHE A 182 20.01 4.83 16.97
CA PHE A 182 18.56 4.83 17.17
C PHE A 182 18.16 4.07 18.45
N THR A 183 18.65 2.83 18.60
CA THR A 183 18.33 2.00 19.78
C THR A 183 18.89 2.60 21.06
N GLN A 184 20.09 3.20 21.01
CA GLN A 184 20.68 3.85 22.16
C GLN A 184 19.89 5.12 22.54
N ALA A 185 19.51 5.96 21.56
CA ALA A 185 18.68 7.14 21.82
C ALA A 185 17.34 6.76 22.47
N ALA A 186 16.69 5.70 21.96
CA ALA A 186 15.43 5.20 22.54
C ALA A 186 15.60 4.78 24.01
N LYS A 187 16.68 4.06 24.34
CA LYS A 187 17.00 3.62 25.72
C LYS A 187 17.31 4.80 26.62
N ASP A 188 18.09 5.77 26.16
CA ASP A 188 18.50 6.94 26.94
C ASP A 188 17.29 7.84 27.25
N ILE A 189 16.42 8.08 26.26
CA ILE A 189 15.18 8.85 26.45
C ILE A 189 14.30 8.15 27.47
N ARG A 190 14.06 6.84 27.32
CA ARG A 190 13.26 6.08 28.29
C ARG A 190 13.82 6.20 29.70
N ALA A 191 15.11 6.02 29.85
CA ALA A 191 15.78 6.11 31.16
C ALA A 191 15.60 7.49 31.82
N LYS A 192 15.64 8.56 31.04
CA LYS A 192 15.49 9.94 31.53
C LYS A 192 14.05 10.34 31.79
N LEU A 193 13.11 9.89 30.95
CA LEU A 193 11.71 10.35 30.96
C LEU A 193 10.74 9.27 31.47
N LYS A 194 11.21 8.16 32.02
CA LYS A 194 10.38 7.07 32.55
C LYS A 194 9.36 7.56 33.61
N SER A 195 9.77 8.48 34.49
CA SER A 195 8.88 9.04 35.51
C SER A 195 7.72 9.85 34.94
N LYS A 196 7.76 10.26 33.68
CA LYS A 196 6.70 10.93 32.93
C LYS A 196 5.92 9.99 32.03
N ASP A 197 6.17 8.69 32.12
CA ASP A 197 5.61 7.65 31.26
C ASP A 197 5.87 7.89 29.76
N VAL A 198 7.07 8.37 29.41
CA VAL A 198 7.51 8.57 28.03
C VAL A 198 8.39 7.42 27.61
N PHE A 199 8.03 6.77 26.51
CA PHE A 199 8.86 5.77 25.82
C PHE A 199 9.86 6.44 24.87
N GLY A 200 10.97 5.77 24.60
CA GLY A 200 11.94 6.26 23.62
C GLY A 200 11.39 6.17 22.19
N VAL A 201 10.74 5.05 21.87
CA VAL A 201 10.11 4.82 20.57
C VAL A 201 8.77 4.11 20.73
N THR A 202 7.89 4.32 19.77
CA THR A 202 6.67 3.52 19.57
C THR A 202 6.55 3.13 18.09
N ALA A 203 5.98 1.96 17.80
CA ALA A 203 5.70 1.46 16.46
C ALA A 203 4.66 0.35 16.55
N THR A 204 3.94 0.06 15.47
CA THR A 204 3.00 -1.07 15.40
C THR A 204 3.73 -2.31 14.90
N LEU A 205 3.94 -3.30 15.75
CA LEU A 205 4.63 -4.55 15.38
C LEU A 205 3.69 -5.64 14.88
N VAL A 206 2.53 -5.79 15.54
CA VAL A 206 1.53 -6.79 15.11
C VAL A 206 0.84 -6.26 13.84
N ASP A 207 0.85 -7.06 12.77
CA ASP A 207 0.40 -6.66 11.42
C ASP A 207 1.17 -5.45 10.82
N GLY A 208 2.33 -5.12 11.39
CA GLY A 208 3.08 -3.92 11.05
C GLY A 208 4.36 -4.15 10.25
N GLY A 209 4.50 -5.27 9.55
CA GLY A 209 5.73 -5.64 8.86
C GLY A 209 6.30 -4.54 7.97
N GLN A 210 5.47 -3.96 7.13
CA GLN A 210 5.85 -2.87 6.23
C GLN A 210 6.47 -1.67 6.96
N GLN A 211 5.88 -1.31 8.08
CA GLN A 211 6.29 -0.10 8.82
C GLN A 211 7.27 -0.40 9.96
N THR A 212 7.87 -1.60 10.02
CA THR A 212 8.79 -1.96 11.11
C THR A 212 9.86 -2.95 10.67
N TYR A 213 9.63 -4.26 10.90
CA TYR A 213 10.68 -5.26 10.73
C TYR A 213 11.05 -5.55 9.27
N TYR A 214 10.22 -5.27 8.28
CA TYR A 214 10.65 -5.34 6.88
C TYR A 214 11.76 -4.34 6.58
N ASP A 215 11.65 -3.12 7.15
CA ASP A 215 12.67 -2.08 6.99
C ASP A 215 13.97 -2.47 7.68
N THR A 216 13.92 -2.96 8.92
CA THR A 216 15.12 -3.35 9.67
C THR A 216 15.77 -4.60 9.07
N ILE A 217 15.01 -5.56 8.55
CA ILE A 217 15.52 -6.71 7.78
C ILE A 217 16.20 -6.22 6.50
N ALA A 218 15.56 -5.32 5.74
CA ALA A 218 16.13 -4.78 4.53
C ALA A 218 17.40 -3.97 4.80
N ALA A 219 17.42 -3.16 5.87
CA ALA A 219 18.60 -2.39 6.28
C ALA A 219 19.76 -3.30 6.68
N ALA A 220 19.49 -4.45 7.29
CA ALA A 220 20.47 -5.48 7.60
C ALA A 220 21.00 -6.23 6.35
N GLY A 221 20.42 -5.96 5.16
CA GLY A 221 20.77 -6.60 3.88
C GLY A 221 19.99 -7.89 3.60
N GLY A 222 18.94 -8.17 4.38
CA GLY A 222 18.04 -9.31 4.19
C GLY A 222 16.87 -9.00 3.25
N HIS A 223 15.97 -9.96 3.17
CA HIS A 223 14.71 -9.86 2.41
C HIS A 223 13.64 -10.72 3.11
N ILE A 224 12.38 -10.41 2.85
CA ILE A 224 11.22 -11.16 3.38
C ILE A 224 10.91 -12.36 2.49
N ILE A 225 10.93 -12.13 1.19
CA ILE A 225 10.74 -13.15 0.15
C ILE A 225 11.89 -13.03 -0.85
N SER A 226 12.36 -14.15 -1.37
CA SER A 226 13.40 -14.17 -2.40
C SER A 226 12.96 -13.41 -3.66
N PRO A 227 13.90 -12.84 -4.46
CA PRO A 227 13.56 -12.08 -5.65
C PRO A 227 12.73 -12.84 -6.70
N ASP A 228 12.79 -14.17 -6.71
CA ASP A 228 11.98 -15.04 -7.57
C ASP A 228 10.61 -15.39 -6.96
N GLY A 229 10.29 -14.86 -5.77
CA GLY A 229 9.03 -15.06 -5.07
C GLY A 229 8.81 -16.47 -4.50
N LYS A 230 9.84 -17.32 -4.43
CA LYS A 230 9.66 -18.75 -4.15
C LYS A 230 10.07 -19.20 -2.77
N LYS A 231 10.83 -18.38 -2.05
CA LYS A 231 11.37 -18.73 -0.73
C LYS A 231 11.24 -17.59 0.25
N SER A 232 10.96 -17.94 1.48
CA SER A 232 11.08 -17.04 2.62
C SER A 232 12.53 -16.63 2.86
N GLY A 233 12.73 -15.40 3.32
CA GLY A 233 14.01 -14.90 3.81
C GLY A 233 14.06 -14.77 5.33
N PHE A 234 12.98 -15.11 6.05
CA PHE A 234 12.89 -14.89 7.50
C PHE A 234 13.94 -15.61 8.33
N ASP A 235 14.41 -16.78 7.91
CA ASP A 235 15.41 -17.58 8.63
C ASP A 235 16.87 -17.18 8.32
N THR A 236 17.08 -16.14 7.52
CA THR A 236 18.42 -15.63 7.25
C THR A 236 18.99 -14.87 8.45
N PRO A 237 20.33 -14.86 8.64
CA PRO A 237 20.96 -14.08 9.72
C PRO A 237 20.58 -12.60 9.69
N GLU A 238 20.39 -12.03 8.50
CA GLU A 238 19.97 -10.65 8.29
C GLU A 238 18.54 -10.42 8.80
N ALA A 239 17.63 -11.34 8.53
CA ALA A 239 16.25 -11.24 9.00
C ALA A 239 16.17 -11.38 10.52
N VAL A 240 16.89 -12.35 11.09
CA VAL A 240 17.00 -12.51 12.56
C VAL A 240 17.53 -11.23 13.19
N ARG A 241 18.58 -10.59 12.60
CA ARG A 241 19.12 -9.32 13.08
C ARG A 241 18.08 -8.20 13.04
N GLY A 242 17.32 -8.08 11.93
CA GLY A 242 16.29 -7.06 11.80
C GLY A 242 15.14 -7.22 12.80
N LEU A 243 14.70 -8.45 13.05
CA LEU A 243 13.69 -8.76 14.07
C LEU A 243 14.19 -8.49 15.50
N GLN A 244 15.49 -8.80 15.77
CA GLN A 244 16.11 -8.64 17.08
C GLN A 244 16.10 -7.18 17.56
N VAL A 245 16.19 -6.18 16.65
CA VAL A 245 16.12 -4.76 16.99
C VAL A 245 14.89 -4.46 17.84
N TRP A 246 13.73 -4.96 17.43
CA TRP A 246 12.45 -4.71 18.07
C TRP A 246 12.32 -5.47 19.41
N ALA A 247 12.72 -6.73 19.41
CA ALA A 247 12.74 -7.53 20.65
C ALA A 247 13.64 -6.88 21.72
N ASP A 248 14.82 -6.38 21.36
CA ASP A 248 15.76 -5.72 22.27
C ASP A 248 15.21 -4.38 22.80
N LEU A 249 14.47 -3.61 21.99
CA LEU A 249 13.83 -2.36 22.43
C LEU A 249 12.73 -2.61 23.46
N ILE A 250 11.92 -3.64 23.25
CA ILE A 250 10.87 -4.05 24.21
C ILE A 250 11.51 -4.58 25.50
N ALA A 251 12.48 -5.49 25.38
CA ALA A 251 13.19 -6.06 26.53
C ALA A 251 13.89 -5.01 27.39
N ALA A 252 14.35 -3.91 26.77
CA ALA A 252 14.95 -2.77 27.45
C ALA A 252 13.92 -1.75 28.00
N ASP A 253 12.62 -2.01 27.91
CA ASP A 253 11.55 -1.05 28.24
C ASP A 253 11.67 0.29 27.48
N ALA A 254 12.41 0.33 26.38
CA ALA A 254 12.58 1.53 25.56
C ALA A 254 11.40 1.72 24.56
N MET A 255 10.68 0.64 24.29
CA MET A 255 9.46 0.56 23.50
C MET A 255 8.36 -0.11 24.33
N PRO A 256 7.07 0.25 24.14
CA PRO A 256 5.95 -0.45 24.78
C PRO A 256 5.95 -1.95 24.50
N SER A 257 5.48 -2.76 25.45
CA SER A 257 5.13 -4.15 25.20
C SER A 257 3.96 -4.27 24.21
N LEU A 258 3.77 -5.44 23.61
CA LEU A 258 2.63 -5.69 22.72
C LEU A 258 1.27 -5.46 23.40
N GLU A 259 1.15 -5.78 24.70
CA GLU A 259 -0.05 -5.52 25.49
C GLU A 259 -0.27 -4.01 25.67
N GLN A 260 0.76 -3.26 26.01
CA GLN A 260 0.69 -1.81 26.14
C GLN A 260 0.38 -1.11 24.81
N ASP A 261 0.83 -1.66 23.68
CA ASP A 261 0.50 -1.13 22.35
C ASP A 261 -0.95 -1.44 21.97
N ALA A 262 -1.48 -2.61 22.36
CA ALA A 262 -2.88 -2.95 22.20
C ALA A 262 -3.82 -2.03 22.99
N ASP A 263 -3.43 -1.66 24.22
CA ASP A 263 -4.19 -0.72 25.06
C ASP A 263 -4.13 0.72 24.56
N THR A 264 -2.96 1.15 24.08
CA THR A 264 -2.74 2.49 23.53
C THR A 264 -1.96 2.38 22.24
N PRO A 265 -2.64 2.45 21.08
CA PRO A 265 -1.99 2.37 19.77
C PRO A 265 -0.85 3.36 19.58
N ALA A 266 0.17 2.95 18.82
CA ALA A 266 1.42 3.69 18.62
C ALA A 266 1.21 5.15 18.20
N LEU A 267 0.32 5.43 17.24
CA LEU A 267 -0.04 6.79 16.83
C LEU A 267 -0.57 7.62 17.99
N ASN A 268 -1.50 7.09 18.78
CA ASN A 268 -2.10 7.79 19.91
C ASN A 268 -1.07 8.08 21.01
N ARG A 269 -0.15 7.14 21.22
CA ARG A 269 0.97 7.31 22.17
C ARG A 269 1.89 8.44 21.74
N PHE A 270 2.26 8.50 20.48
CA PHE A 270 3.10 9.55 19.93
C PHE A 270 2.40 10.91 19.97
N THR A 271 1.19 11.02 19.44
CA THR A 271 0.44 12.28 19.34
C THR A 271 0.02 12.85 20.70
N SER A 272 -0.01 12.02 21.74
CA SER A 272 -0.20 12.47 23.13
C SER A 272 1.11 12.84 23.84
N GLY A 273 2.27 12.80 23.17
CA GLY A 273 3.57 13.11 23.75
C GLY A 273 4.12 12.06 24.71
N ARG A 274 3.64 10.81 24.63
CA ARG A 274 4.12 9.69 25.47
C ARG A 274 5.13 8.76 24.78
N ALA A 275 5.61 9.15 23.60
CA ALA A 275 6.77 8.56 22.94
C ALA A 275 7.57 9.66 22.24
N ALA A 276 8.90 9.57 22.29
CA ALA A 276 9.77 10.56 21.68
C ALA A 276 9.99 10.31 20.19
N MET A 277 9.91 9.05 19.74
CA MET A 277 10.01 8.65 18.36
C MET A 277 8.80 7.79 17.96
N PHE A 278 8.36 7.93 16.72
CA PHE A 278 7.35 7.10 16.09
C PHE A 278 7.84 6.63 14.74
N TRP A 279 8.12 5.33 14.65
CA TRP A 279 8.51 4.69 13.41
C TRP A 279 7.24 4.27 12.67
N THR A 280 6.96 4.95 11.56
CA THR A 280 5.72 4.72 10.79
C THR A 280 5.84 5.20 9.35
N GLY A 281 4.79 4.98 8.57
CA GLY A 281 4.70 5.42 7.19
C GLY A 281 4.18 6.85 7.02
N SER A 282 4.35 7.37 5.82
CA SER A 282 3.90 8.71 5.43
C SER A 282 2.38 8.96 5.59
N TRP A 283 1.58 7.90 5.66
CA TRP A 283 0.11 7.97 5.83
C TRP A 283 -0.34 8.57 7.17
N ASP A 284 0.51 8.60 8.20
CA ASP A 284 0.19 9.19 9.49
C ASP A 284 0.45 10.70 9.56
N THR A 285 1.07 11.28 8.51
CA THR A 285 1.48 12.69 8.50
C THR A 285 0.34 13.64 8.83
N LYS A 286 -0.85 13.44 8.23
CA LYS A 286 -2.01 14.32 8.49
C LYS A 286 -2.50 14.22 9.93
N LEU A 287 -2.56 13.01 10.49
CA LEU A 287 -2.99 12.78 11.86
C LEU A 287 -2.00 13.38 12.87
N ILE A 288 -0.71 13.35 12.55
CA ILE A 288 0.35 13.99 13.34
C ILE A 288 0.23 15.53 13.21
N ALA A 289 0.03 16.04 12.01
CA ALA A 289 -0.14 17.50 11.77
C ALA A 289 -1.37 18.07 12.51
N ASP A 290 -2.43 17.28 12.66
CA ASP A 290 -3.64 17.68 13.39
C ASP A 290 -3.51 17.49 14.91
N SER A 291 -2.39 16.98 15.40
CA SER A 291 -2.18 16.68 16.83
C SER A 291 -1.67 17.89 17.61
N PRO A 292 -1.85 17.89 18.95
CA PRO A 292 -1.35 18.98 19.82
C PRO A 292 0.17 19.14 19.81
N ILE A 293 0.94 18.12 19.39
CA ILE A 293 2.40 18.15 19.39
C ILE A 293 3.00 18.55 18.04
N ALA A 294 2.19 18.85 17.03
CA ALA A 294 2.65 19.09 15.65
C ALA A 294 3.83 20.06 15.52
N ALA A 295 3.82 21.17 16.28
CA ALA A 295 4.89 22.17 16.28
C ALA A 295 6.25 21.65 16.80
N ASP A 296 6.22 20.60 17.61
CA ASP A 296 7.42 19.97 18.18
C ASP A 296 7.93 18.78 17.33
N VAL A 297 7.20 18.40 16.26
CA VAL A 297 7.54 17.22 15.45
C VAL A 297 8.52 17.56 14.34
N ALA A 298 9.45 16.67 14.12
CA ALA A 298 10.31 16.62 12.95
C ALA A 298 10.37 15.17 12.40
N VAL A 299 10.97 14.98 11.22
CA VAL A 299 11.10 13.68 10.54
C VAL A 299 12.57 13.41 10.25
N ALA A 300 12.98 12.17 10.48
CA ALA A 300 14.31 11.68 10.13
C ALA A 300 14.18 10.45 9.22
N PRO A 301 15.14 10.21 8.31
CA PRO A 301 15.19 8.97 7.55
C PRO A 301 15.34 7.77 8.50
N LEU A 302 14.96 6.59 8.03
CA LEU A 302 15.22 5.37 8.78
C LEU A 302 16.72 5.19 9.04
N PRO A 303 17.09 4.70 10.24
CA PRO A 303 18.49 4.48 10.56
C PRO A 303 19.09 3.37 9.69
N ARG A 304 20.32 3.59 9.23
CA ARG A 304 21.05 2.60 8.42
C ARG A 304 21.67 1.51 9.29
N ASP A 305 21.70 0.29 8.76
CA ASP A 305 22.56 -0.81 9.26
C ASP A 305 23.66 -1.08 8.21
N LYS A 306 23.63 -2.21 7.51
CA LYS A 306 24.54 -2.47 6.37
C LYS A 306 24.25 -1.54 5.19
N ARG A 307 23.01 -1.15 5.04
CA ARG A 307 22.54 -0.16 4.05
C ARG A 307 21.42 0.69 4.64
N GLN A 308 21.10 1.79 3.98
CA GLN A 308 19.85 2.50 4.19
C GLN A 308 18.76 1.80 3.40
N ALA A 309 17.58 1.64 3.95
CA ALA A 309 16.45 1.04 3.28
C ALA A 309 15.14 1.55 3.86
N THR A 310 14.13 1.67 3.04
CA THR A 310 12.73 1.88 3.42
C THR A 310 11.84 1.05 2.53
N ILE A 311 10.78 0.48 3.07
CA ILE A 311 9.82 -0.24 2.23
C ILE A 311 8.94 0.77 1.50
N ILE A 312 8.90 0.65 0.18
CA ILE A 312 7.92 1.38 -0.64
C ILE A 312 6.75 0.47 -0.97
N HIS A 313 5.57 1.00 -0.77
CA HIS A 313 4.32 0.40 -1.18
C HIS A 313 3.45 1.48 -1.82
N GLY A 314 2.44 1.11 -2.55
CA GLY A 314 1.50 2.05 -3.14
C GLY A 314 0.15 1.39 -3.32
N LEU A 315 -0.88 2.21 -3.40
CA LEU A 315 -2.24 1.77 -3.63
C LEU A 315 -2.67 2.14 -5.05
N ALA A 316 -3.61 1.38 -5.59
CA ALA A 316 -4.23 1.68 -6.87
C ALA A 316 -5.75 1.79 -6.77
N ASN A 317 -6.33 2.54 -7.71
CA ASN A 317 -7.72 2.41 -8.08
C ASN A 317 -7.85 1.35 -9.16
N ALA A 318 -8.79 0.42 -9.00
CA ALA A 318 -9.08 -0.65 -9.94
C ALA A 318 -10.58 -0.73 -10.22
N ILE A 319 -10.95 -1.36 -11.33
CA ILE A 319 -12.34 -1.61 -11.71
C ILE A 319 -12.66 -3.08 -11.48
N SER A 320 -13.81 -3.39 -10.89
CA SER A 320 -14.32 -4.75 -10.78
C SER A 320 -14.68 -5.32 -12.15
N ALA A 321 -14.30 -6.57 -12.41
CA ALA A 321 -14.72 -7.28 -13.62
C ALA A 321 -16.24 -7.51 -13.67
N ASP A 322 -16.90 -7.51 -12.52
CA ASP A 322 -18.35 -7.75 -12.40
C ASP A 322 -19.21 -6.49 -12.58
N THR A 323 -18.58 -5.29 -12.77
CA THR A 323 -19.33 -4.02 -12.94
C THR A 323 -20.30 -4.10 -14.11
N LYS A 324 -21.52 -3.62 -13.89
CA LYS A 324 -22.55 -3.45 -14.94
C LYS A 324 -22.52 -2.05 -15.56
N ASN A 325 -21.72 -1.14 -14.99
CA ASN A 325 -21.63 0.27 -15.35
C ASN A 325 -20.24 0.62 -15.90
N LYS A 326 -19.70 -0.23 -16.81
CA LYS A 326 -18.32 -0.12 -17.31
C LYS A 326 -17.95 1.29 -17.75
N ALA A 327 -18.78 1.95 -18.56
CA ALA A 327 -18.53 3.31 -19.05
C ALA A 327 -18.39 4.32 -17.90
N ALA A 328 -19.25 4.27 -16.90
CA ALA A 328 -19.17 5.18 -15.75
C ALA A 328 -17.98 4.86 -14.83
N ALA A 329 -17.67 3.58 -14.61
CA ALA A 329 -16.50 3.17 -13.86
C ALA A 329 -15.20 3.61 -14.54
N GLU A 330 -15.08 3.48 -15.86
CA GLU A 330 -13.95 3.94 -16.64
C GLU A 330 -13.83 5.47 -16.67
N ALA A 331 -14.95 6.20 -16.78
CA ALA A 331 -14.95 7.66 -16.68
C ALA A 331 -14.45 8.14 -15.31
N PHE A 332 -14.92 7.49 -14.25
CA PHE A 332 -14.49 7.81 -12.88
C PHE A 332 -13.02 7.44 -12.65
N LEU A 333 -12.57 6.26 -13.10
CA LEU A 333 -11.15 5.88 -12.99
C LEU A 333 -10.25 6.84 -13.77
N THR A 334 -10.66 7.27 -14.97
CA THR A 334 -9.93 8.27 -15.76
C THR A 334 -9.83 9.60 -15.01
N TYR A 335 -10.89 10.06 -14.36
CA TYR A 335 -10.82 11.25 -13.51
C TYR A 335 -9.90 11.05 -12.32
N LEU A 336 -9.99 9.91 -11.62
CA LEU A 336 -9.11 9.58 -10.49
C LEU A 336 -7.63 9.53 -10.88
N SER A 337 -7.31 9.30 -12.17
CA SER A 337 -5.94 9.30 -12.70
C SER A 337 -5.41 10.70 -13.03
N SER A 338 -6.22 11.74 -12.93
CA SER A 338 -5.80 13.10 -13.24
C SER A 338 -4.95 13.73 -12.13
N SER A 339 -4.10 14.68 -12.51
CA SER A 339 -3.34 15.48 -11.54
C SER A 339 -4.24 16.30 -10.61
N GLU A 340 -5.41 16.75 -11.08
CA GLU A 340 -6.39 17.49 -10.27
C GLU A 340 -6.92 16.62 -9.12
N ALA A 341 -7.38 15.41 -9.43
CA ALA A 341 -7.87 14.47 -8.42
C ALA A 341 -6.75 14.08 -7.43
N ALA A 342 -5.54 13.87 -7.94
CA ALA A 342 -4.35 13.55 -7.17
C ALA A 342 -4.01 14.65 -6.14
N VAL A 343 -3.97 15.91 -6.58
CA VAL A 343 -3.71 17.08 -5.69
C VAL A 343 -4.81 17.23 -4.65
N THR A 344 -6.08 17.15 -5.05
CA THR A 344 -7.21 17.29 -4.14
C THR A 344 -7.16 16.19 -3.06
N PHE A 345 -6.96 14.95 -3.47
CA PHE A 345 -6.90 13.82 -2.54
C PHE A 345 -5.71 13.95 -1.59
N SER A 346 -4.50 14.16 -2.10
CA SER A 346 -3.27 14.29 -1.31
C SER A 346 -3.36 15.43 -0.28
N LYS A 347 -3.83 16.60 -0.70
CA LYS A 347 -3.97 17.77 0.19
C LYS A 347 -4.92 17.52 1.37
N LEU A 348 -5.99 16.78 1.16
CA LEU A 348 -7.00 16.54 2.19
C LEU A 348 -6.71 15.31 3.04
N SER A 349 -6.07 14.29 2.49
CA SER A 349 -5.74 13.04 3.19
C SER A 349 -4.33 13.01 3.76
N GLY A 350 -3.41 13.84 3.24
CA GLY A 350 -2.01 13.85 3.65
C GLY A 350 -1.19 12.67 3.15
N VAL A 351 -1.62 12.00 2.07
CA VAL A 351 -0.85 10.92 1.43
C VAL A 351 0.04 11.44 0.32
N ILE A 352 1.12 10.73 0.00
CA ILE A 352 1.97 11.07 -1.13
C ILE A 352 1.29 10.61 -2.42
N SER A 353 0.93 11.56 -3.28
CA SER A 353 0.34 11.23 -4.58
C SER A 353 1.32 10.46 -5.46
N ALA A 354 0.86 9.40 -6.12
CA ALA A 354 1.63 8.68 -7.12
C ALA A 354 1.77 9.43 -8.46
N HIS A 355 0.89 10.41 -8.71
CA HIS A 355 0.96 11.20 -9.94
C HIS A 355 2.16 12.16 -9.88
N LYS A 356 3.11 12.02 -10.80
CA LYS A 356 4.33 12.84 -10.84
C LYS A 356 4.01 14.34 -10.91
N GLY A 357 4.78 15.12 -10.17
CA GLY A 357 4.65 16.59 -10.12
C GLY A 357 3.51 17.10 -9.22
N THR A 358 2.89 16.24 -8.40
CA THR A 358 1.82 16.66 -7.47
C THR A 358 2.19 16.49 -5.99
N GLN A 359 3.45 16.14 -5.69
CA GLN A 359 3.92 15.83 -4.33
C GLN A 359 3.98 17.04 -3.40
N ASP A 360 4.04 18.26 -3.93
CA ASP A 360 4.04 19.49 -3.13
C ASP A 360 2.83 19.60 -2.19
N SER A 361 1.69 18.99 -2.57
CA SER A 361 0.51 18.93 -1.73
C SER A 361 0.72 18.14 -0.44
N PHE A 362 1.54 17.09 -0.48
CA PHE A 362 1.95 16.34 0.70
C PHE A 362 2.93 17.14 1.57
N LEU A 363 3.93 17.77 0.96
CA LEU A 363 4.93 18.56 1.68
C LEU A 363 4.31 19.71 2.48
N ALA A 364 3.19 20.24 2.03
CA ALA A 364 2.47 21.32 2.70
C ALA A 364 1.66 20.87 3.95
N VAL A 365 1.52 19.55 4.19
CA VAL A 365 0.69 19.02 5.30
C VAL A 365 1.30 19.31 6.65
N LEU A 366 2.62 19.24 6.80
CA LEU A 366 3.36 19.53 8.02
C LEU A 366 4.62 20.34 7.65
N PRO A 367 4.48 21.64 7.35
CA PRO A 367 5.52 22.43 6.69
C PRO A 367 6.78 22.64 7.55
N ASP A 368 6.67 22.52 8.87
CA ASP A 368 7.80 22.67 9.80
C ASP A 368 8.62 21.37 9.98
N ALA A 369 8.16 20.27 9.40
CA ALA A 369 8.86 18.99 9.36
C ALA A 369 9.41 18.71 7.97
N ASP A 370 10.59 18.08 7.89
CA ASP A 370 11.22 17.73 6.62
C ASP A 370 10.55 16.49 5.99
N LEU A 371 9.35 16.66 5.45
CA LEU A 371 8.61 15.57 4.78
C LEU A 371 9.29 15.08 3.48
N LYS A 372 10.30 15.82 2.96
CA LYS A 372 11.09 15.34 1.81
C LYS A 372 11.78 14.02 2.10
N VAL A 373 12.07 13.72 3.35
CA VAL A 373 12.65 12.44 3.78
C VAL A 373 11.90 11.24 3.19
N PHE A 374 10.57 11.29 3.09
CA PHE A 374 9.76 10.23 2.50
C PHE A 374 9.95 10.13 0.98
N LEU A 375 10.03 11.28 0.29
CA LEU A 375 10.24 11.34 -1.17
C LEU A 375 11.66 10.88 -1.52
N ASP A 376 12.65 11.38 -0.79
CA ASP A 376 14.06 11.00 -0.96
C ASP A 376 14.26 9.50 -0.67
N GLY A 377 13.52 8.96 0.30
CA GLY A 377 13.47 7.53 0.57
C GLY A 377 12.99 6.72 -0.62
N ALA A 378 11.88 7.14 -1.22
CA ALA A 378 11.31 6.48 -2.40
C ALA A 378 12.26 6.50 -3.60
N GLU A 379 13.01 7.58 -3.77
CA GLU A 379 13.90 7.76 -4.91
C GLU A 379 15.25 7.03 -4.75
N ASN A 380 15.85 7.05 -3.54
CA ASN A 380 17.24 6.71 -3.37
C ASN A 380 17.50 5.32 -2.76
N TYR A 381 16.61 4.80 -1.90
CA TYR A 381 16.87 3.57 -1.16
C TYR A 381 15.62 2.72 -0.85
N ALA A 382 14.56 2.92 -1.63
CA ALA A 382 13.34 2.13 -1.47
C ALA A 382 13.54 0.67 -1.86
N VAL A 383 12.93 -0.22 -1.08
CA VAL A 383 12.79 -1.64 -1.33
C VAL A 383 11.31 -1.93 -1.57
N PRO A 384 10.94 -2.58 -2.68
CA PRO A 384 9.54 -2.92 -2.93
C PRO A 384 8.93 -3.76 -1.82
N TYR A 385 7.66 -3.50 -1.51
CA TYR A 385 6.88 -4.35 -0.61
C TYR A 385 6.94 -5.82 -1.07
N PRO A 386 7.19 -6.78 -0.16
CA PRO A 386 7.27 -8.19 -0.51
C PRO A 386 5.89 -8.74 -0.94
N VAL A 387 5.82 -9.27 -2.14
CA VAL A 387 4.58 -9.85 -2.71
C VAL A 387 4.85 -11.23 -3.33
N SER A 388 3.84 -12.10 -3.29
CA SER A 388 3.73 -13.32 -4.07
C SER A 388 2.35 -13.38 -4.73
N LYS A 389 2.03 -14.44 -5.46
CA LYS A 389 0.69 -14.60 -6.07
C LYS A 389 -0.43 -14.58 -5.04
N ASN A 390 -0.17 -15.06 -3.83
CA ASN A 390 -1.12 -15.05 -2.73
C ASN A 390 -0.45 -14.68 -1.40
N SER A 391 -0.01 -13.44 -1.29
CA SER A 391 0.70 -12.96 -0.09
C SER A 391 -0.10 -13.17 1.20
N SER A 392 -1.44 -13.16 1.14
CA SER A 392 -2.29 -13.42 2.31
C SER A 392 -2.13 -14.84 2.87
N ALA A 393 -1.73 -15.79 2.03
CA ALA A 393 -1.56 -17.19 2.47
C ALA A 393 -0.41 -17.37 3.44
N TRP A 394 0.63 -16.54 3.35
CA TRP A 394 1.76 -16.58 4.27
C TRP A 394 1.77 -15.41 5.26
N GLY A 395 1.30 -14.24 4.87
CA GLY A 395 1.27 -13.04 5.75
C GLY A 395 0.48 -13.25 7.03
N LYS A 396 -0.54 -14.12 7.01
CA LYS A 396 -1.32 -14.47 8.22
C LYS A 396 -0.49 -15.06 9.36
N PHE A 397 0.67 -15.66 9.06
CA PHE A 397 1.53 -16.26 10.08
C PHE A 397 2.35 -15.22 10.85
N GLU A 398 2.50 -14.00 10.31
CA GLU A 398 3.22 -12.94 11.00
C GLU A 398 2.57 -12.58 12.35
N PRO A 399 1.29 -12.21 12.41
CA PRO A 399 0.62 -11.93 13.68
C PRO A 399 0.44 -13.18 14.57
N GLU A 400 0.54 -14.39 14.00
CA GLU A 400 0.42 -15.62 14.78
C GLU A 400 1.75 -16.01 15.48
N LEU A 401 2.89 -15.79 14.83
CA LEU A 401 4.17 -16.30 15.30
C LEU A 401 5.09 -15.22 15.86
N LEU A 402 5.22 -14.07 15.21
CA LEU A 402 6.20 -13.04 15.58
C LEU A 402 6.00 -12.44 16.98
N PRO A 403 4.78 -12.37 17.56
CA PRO A 403 4.60 -11.93 18.95
C PRO A 403 5.44 -12.69 19.98
N ASP A 404 5.67 -13.99 19.78
CA ASP A 404 6.52 -14.79 20.67
C ASP A 404 7.99 -14.31 20.69
N ALA A 405 8.48 -13.84 19.54
CA ALA A 405 9.84 -13.26 19.45
C ALA A 405 9.89 -11.86 20.11
N PHE A 406 8.93 -11.01 19.83
CA PHE A 406 8.92 -9.64 20.34
C PHE A 406 8.65 -9.57 21.84
N SER A 407 7.84 -10.48 22.39
CA SER A 407 7.61 -10.59 23.84
C SER A 407 8.75 -11.26 24.60
N GLY A 408 9.71 -11.88 23.89
CA GLY A 408 10.77 -12.67 24.49
C GLY A 408 10.31 -14.05 24.99
N ALA A 409 9.10 -14.50 24.62
CA ALA A 409 8.59 -15.82 24.96
C ALA A 409 9.42 -16.94 24.30
N LYS A 410 9.95 -16.67 23.10
CA LYS A 410 10.87 -17.57 22.38
C LYS A 410 12.04 -16.78 21.78
N PRO A 411 13.19 -17.45 21.55
CA PRO A 411 14.30 -16.83 20.84
C PRO A 411 13.89 -16.37 19.43
N VAL A 412 14.32 -15.16 19.03
CA VAL A 412 14.01 -14.59 17.71
C VAL A 412 14.35 -15.54 16.56
N ALA A 413 15.53 -16.20 16.62
CA ALA A 413 15.96 -17.14 15.58
C ALA A 413 15.05 -18.38 15.45
N GLU A 414 14.47 -18.85 16.56
CA GLU A 414 13.52 -19.97 16.55
C GLU A 414 12.22 -19.58 15.87
N VAL A 415 11.69 -18.40 16.23
CA VAL A 415 10.44 -17.88 15.65
C VAL A 415 10.62 -17.53 14.18
N ALA A 416 11.74 -16.91 13.82
CA ALA A 416 12.09 -16.57 12.44
C ALA A 416 12.15 -17.82 11.55
N LYS A 417 12.74 -18.93 12.08
CA LYS A 417 12.73 -20.20 11.38
C LYS A 417 11.34 -20.78 11.22
N ALA A 418 10.52 -20.77 12.27
CA ALA A 418 9.13 -21.24 12.19
C ALA A 418 8.33 -20.42 11.16
N MET A 419 8.52 -19.09 11.14
CA MET A 419 7.89 -18.20 10.14
C MET A 419 8.33 -18.58 8.72
N ALA A 420 9.62 -18.82 8.50
CA ALA A 420 10.14 -19.23 7.19
C ALA A 420 9.57 -20.59 6.75
N ASP A 421 9.48 -21.56 7.65
CA ASP A 421 8.95 -22.88 7.36
C ASP A 421 7.46 -22.80 6.92
N GLU A 422 6.61 -22.02 7.63
CA GLU A 422 5.20 -21.86 7.28
C GLU A 422 5.02 -21.03 5.99
N MET A 423 5.81 -19.96 5.80
CA MET A 423 5.80 -19.18 4.57
C MET A 423 6.19 -20.03 3.36
N ASN A 424 7.24 -20.85 3.45
CA ASN A 424 7.68 -21.74 2.36
C ASN A 424 6.59 -22.74 1.99
N LYS A 425 5.89 -23.35 2.98
CA LYS A 425 4.74 -24.23 2.70
C LYS A 425 3.58 -23.52 1.98
N ALA A 426 3.40 -22.22 2.23
CA ALA A 426 2.38 -21.44 1.52
C ALA A 426 2.83 -21.14 0.09
N LEU A 427 4.09 -20.72 -0.11
CA LEU A 427 4.66 -20.41 -1.42
C LEU A 427 4.72 -21.63 -2.37
N GLU A 428 4.96 -22.84 -1.83
CA GLU A 428 4.94 -24.09 -2.62
C GLU A 428 3.57 -24.41 -3.24
N LYS A 429 2.49 -23.77 -2.77
CA LYS A 429 1.12 -23.98 -3.24
C LYS A 429 0.66 -22.96 -4.29
N GLU A 430 1.48 -21.95 -4.57
CA GLU A 430 1.21 -20.91 -5.57
C GLU A 430 1.60 -21.33 -7.00
#